data_3d8a9dc766380171c9d8024668c9466d
#
_entry.id   3d8a9dc766380171c9d8024668c9466d
#
_cell.length_a   1.000
_cell.length_b   1.000
_cell.length_c   1.000
_cell.angle_alpha   90.00
_cell.angle_beta   90.00
_cell.angle_gamma   90.00
#
_symmetry.space_group_name_H-M   'P 1'
#
loop_
_entity.id
_entity.type
_entity.pdbx_description
1 polymer ?
#
loop_
_entity_poly.entity_id
_entity_poly.type
_entity_poly.pdbx_seq_one_letter_code
_entity_poly.pdbx_strand_id
1 'polypeptide(L)'
;GNVQSFPHGYKAAKKAGIQLIYGMEANIVEDRVPIVYNEVDMELGDATYVVFDVETTGLSAVYNDLIQVAASKMHKGNIVAEFDEFINPGHPLSAFTTDLTGITDEHVRNAKPLEQVLKEFQEFCQDSVLVAHNATFDVGFMNVNYERHGLPKITQPVIDTLEFARNLYPEYKRHGLGPLTKRFQIALEHHHMANYDAEATGRLLFIFIKDVAEKHGVTNLKDLNTDLVDENSYKKARVKHATIYVKNQTGLKNIFKLVSLSNTKYFEGVPRIPRTVLDAHREGLILGSACSEGEVYDAVVSQGVDAAVEVA
;
A
#
# COMPACT_ATOMS: atom_id res chain seq x y z
N GLY A 1 1.24 13.11 20.75
CA GLY A 1 0.95 14.48 21.16
C GLY A 1 -0.17 14.55 22.17
N ASN A 2 -0.10 15.45 23.06
CA ASN A 2 -1.14 15.65 24.05
C ASN A 2 -1.51 17.14 24.15
N VAL A 3 -2.72 17.41 24.65
CA VAL A 3 -3.28 18.75 24.82
C VAL A 3 -3.14 19.28 26.26
N GLN A 4 -2.34 18.64 27.10
CA GLN A 4 -2.19 18.99 28.54
C GLN A 4 -1.65 20.40 28.75
N SER A 5 -0.82 20.90 27.83
CA SER A 5 -0.26 22.26 27.88
C SER A 5 -1.25 23.38 27.51
N PHE A 6 -2.37 23.05 26.85
CA PHE A 6 -3.32 24.04 26.33
C PHE A 6 -3.83 25.01 27.40
N PRO A 7 -4.30 24.57 28.58
CA PRO A 7 -4.77 25.49 29.62
C PRO A 7 -3.70 26.42 30.17
N HIS A 8 -2.46 25.92 30.30
CA HIS A 8 -1.33 26.74 30.75
C HIS A 8 -0.91 27.75 29.69
N GLY A 9 -0.82 27.31 28.41
CA GLY A 9 -0.52 28.17 27.26
C GLY A 9 -1.55 29.29 27.13
N TYR A 10 -2.84 28.97 27.25
CA TYR A 10 -3.91 29.97 27.21
C TYR A 10 -3.74 31.04 28.28
N LYS A 11 -3.51 30.67 29.54
CA LYS A 11 -3.32 31.61 30.62
C LYS A 11 -2.10 32.51 30.39
N ALA A 12 -0.99 31.94 29.95
CA ALA A 12 0.25 32.65 29.65
C ALA A 12 0.07 33.64 28.49
N ALA A 13 -0.50 33.18 27.37
CA ALA A 13 -0.75 34.01 26.18
C ALA A 13 -1.71 35.17 26.50
N LYS A 14 -2.79 34.93 27.23
CA LYS A 14 -3.71 35.97 27.68
C LYS A 14 -3.03 37.01 28.55
N LYS A 15 -2.14 36.61 29.48
CA LYS A 15 -1.37 37.50 30.32
C LYS A 15 -0.38 38.35 29.52
N ALA A 16 0.23 37.73 28.49
CA ALA A 16 1.22 38.39 27.64
C ALA A 16 0.59 39.20 26.47
N GLY A 17 -0.72 39.15 26.28
CA GLY A 17 -1.41 39.81 25.16
C GLY A 17 -1.05 39.28 23.78
N ILE A 18 -0.66 38.00 23.68
CA ILE A 18 -0.29 37.37 22.43
C ILE A 18 -1.37 36.35 21.98
N GLN A 19 -1.48 36.15 20.67
CA GLN A 19 -2.35 35.12 20.12
C GLN A 19 -1.72 33.73 20.33
N LEU A 20 -2.50 32.77 20.76
CA LEU A 20 -2.11 31.37 20.89
C LEU A 20 -2.78 30.54 19.79
N ILE A 21 -1.98 29.79 19.05
CA ILE A 21 -2.44 28.76 18.12
C ILE A 21 -2.27 27.40 18.80
N TYR A 22 -3.37 26.64 18.89
CA TYR A 22 -3.33 25.29 19.41
C TYR A 22 -3.01 24.32 18.29
N GLY A 23 -2.17 23.35 18.59
CA GLY A 23 -1.86 22.28 17.64
C GLY A 23 -1.28 21.05 18.34
N MET A 24 -1.31 19.93 17.61
CA MET A 24 -0.70 18.68 18.05
C MET A 24 -0.11 17.94 16.86
N GLU A 25 0.86 17.08 17.13
CA GLU A 25 1.27 16.01 16.23
C GLU A 25 0.38 14.80 16.47
N ALA A 26 -0.09 14.18 15.39
CA ALA A 26 -1.03 13.08 15.41
C ALA A 26 -0.50 11.89 14.61
N ASN A 27 -0.88 10.69 15.03
CA ASN A 27 -0.67 9.44 14.33
C ASN A 27 -1.95 9.11 13.54
N ILE A 28 -1.94 9.40 12.24
CA ILE A 28 -3.04 9.06 11.35
C ILE A 28 -2.83 7.65 10.82
N VAL A 29 -3.91 6.90 10.68
CA VAL A 29 -3.91 5.58 10.06
C VAL A 29 -5.00 5.51 9.01
N GLU A 30 -4.67 4.92 7.86
CA GLU A 30 -5.66 4.61 6.84
C GLU A 30 -6.47 3.39 7.28
N ASP A 31 -7.76 3.58 7.52
CA ASP A 31 -8.68 2.54 7.98
C ASP A 31 -9.61 2.02 6.86
N ARG A 32 -9.36 2.44 5.62
CA ARG A 32 -10.07 2.01 4.41
C ARG A 32 -9.12 1.72 3.26
N VAL A 33 -8.07 0.93 3.54
CA VAL A 33 -7.20 0.47 2.46
C VAL A 33 -8.00 -0.52 1.62
N PRO A 34 -8.21 -0.24 0.32
CA PRO A 34 -8.98 -1.14 -0.52
C PRO A 34 -8.23 -2.45 -0.75
N ILE A 35 -8.98 -3.54 -0.85
CA ILE A 35 -8.46 -4.84 -1.32
C ILE A 35 -8.29 -4.80 -2.84
N VAL A 36 -9.18 -4.07 -3.51
CA VAL A 36 -9.21 -3.95 -4.98
C VAL A 36 -9.17 -2.48 -5.38
N TYR A 37 -8.20 -2.12 -6.22
CA TYR A 37 -8.13 -0.83 -6.91
C TYR A 37 -8.77 -0.95 -8.29
N ASN A 38 -9.35 0.13 -8.82
CA ASN A 38 -10.03 0.16 -10.12
C ASN A 38 -11.09 -0.96 -10.22
N GLU A 39 -11.91 -1.10 -9.20
CA GLU A 39 -12.88 -2.20 -9.09
C GLU A 39 -13.87 -2.22 -10.24
N VAL A 40 -14.24 -3.42 -10.68
CA VAL A 40 -15.23 -3.68 -11.71
C VAL A 40 -16.18 -4.78 -11.26
N ASP A 41 -17.35 -4.85 -11.89
CA ASP A 41 -18.31 -5.93 -11.70
C ASP A 41 -17.82 -7.18 -12.44
N MET A 42 -17.19 -8.11 -11.72
CA MET A 42 -16.60 -9.33 -12.29
C MET A 42 -16.62 -10.46 -11.27
N GLU A 43 -17.02 -11.65 -11.72
CA GLU A 43 -16.96 -12.85 -10.89
C GLU A 43 -15.51 -13.31 -10.67
N LEU A 44 -15.13 -13.49 -9.40
CA LEU A 44 -13.77 -13.91 -9.02
C LEU A 44 -13.39 -15.27 -9.60
N GLY A 45 -14.35 -16.20 -9.72
CA GLY A 45 -14.10 -17.56 -10.21
C GLY A 45 -13.79 -17.66 -11.71
N ASP A 46 -14.22 -16.67 -12.50
CA ASP A 46 -14.10 -16.68 -13.96
C ASP A 46 -13.01 -15.74 -14.51
N ALA A 47 -12.46 -14.89 -13.65
CA ALA A 47 -11.42 -13.95 -14.03
C ALA A 47 -10.10 -14.63 -14.43
N THR A 48 -9.40 -14.00 -15.36
CA THR A 48 -7.99 -14.30 -15.62
C THR A 48 -7.13 -13.33 -14.82
N TYR A 49 -6.18 -13.83 -14.09
CA TYR A 49 -5.31 -13.06 -13.21
C TYR A 49 -3.89 -13.01 -13.75
N VAL A 50 -3.28 -11.85 -13.73
CA VAL A 50 -1.83 -11.69 -13.88
C VAL A 50 -1.27 -11.35 -12.51
N VAL A 51 -0.70 -12.35 -11.89
CA VAL A 51 -0.04 -12.22 -10.58
C VAL A 51 1.39 -11.85 -10.83
N PHE A 52 1.83 -10.69 -10.37
CA PHE A 52 3.16 -10.17 -10.67
C PHE A 52 3.88 -9.66 -9.43
N ASP A 53 5.18 -9.62 -9.54
CA ASP A 53 6.10 -9.11 -8.55
C ASP A 53 7.26 -8.41 -9.26
N VAL A 54 7.85 -7.39 -8.63
CA VAL A 54 8.98 -6.66 -9.19
C VAL A 54 10.17 -6.67 -8.23
N GLU A 55 11.37 -6.81 -8.78
CA GLU A 55 12.60 -6.59 -8.04
C GLU A 55 13.22 -5.25 -8.43
N THR A 56 13.77 -4.57 -7.43
CA THR A 56 14.21 -3.18 -7.54
C THR A 56 15.55 -2.94 -6.84
N THR A 57 16.21 -1.84 -7.17
CA THR A 57 17.44 -1.42 -6.48
C THR A 57 17.20 -0.72 -5.13
N GLY A 58 15.91 -0.54 -4.75
CA GLY A 58 15.54 0.09 -3.48
C GLY A 58 14.03 0.35 -3.41
N LEU A 59 13.59 1.14 -2.44
CA LEU A 59 12.16 1.27 -2.10
C LEU A 59 11.44 2.42 -2.81
N SER A 60 12.15 3.29 -3.51
CA SER A 60 11.56 4.46 -4.14
C SER A 60 11.39 4.26 -5.64
N ALA A 61 10.15 4.24 -6.14
CA ALA A 61 9.88 4.17 -7.57
C ALA A 61 10.45 5.37 -8.37
N VAL A 62 10.73 6.49 -7.68
CA VAL A 62 11.27 7.71 -8.30
C VAL A 62 12.79 7.68 -8.39
N TYR A 63 13.49 7.12 -7.40
CA TYR A 63 14.94 7.18 -7.27
C TYR A 63 15.65 5.85 -7.48
N ASN A 64 14.91 4.76 -7.53
CA ASN A 64 15.45 3.42 -7.71
C ASN A 64 14.93 2.79 -9.00
N ASP A 65 15.61 1.76 -9.45
CA ASP A 65 15.39 1.14 -10.74
C ASP A 65 14.69 -0.21 -10.59
N LEU A 66 13.86 -0.56 -11.59
CA LEU A 66 13.38 -1.91 -11.82
C LEU A 66 14.53 -2.76 -12.36
N ILE A 67 14.72 -3.95 -11.82
CA ILE A 67 15.74 -4.92 -12.27
C ILE A 67 15.16 -6.27 -12.68
N GLN A 68 13.91 -6.57 -12.28
CA GLN A 68 13.15 -7.72 -12.77
C GLN A 68 11.66 -7.39 -12.70
N VAL A 69 10.90 -7.89 -13.68
CA VAL A 69 9.44 -8.00 -13.65
C VAL A 69 9.10 -9.44 -13.96
N ALA A 70 8.42 -10.11 -13.05
CA ALA A 70 7.95 -11.46 -13.27
C ALA A 70 6.45 -11.58 -13.00
N ALA A 71 5.77 -12.45 -13.75
CA ALA A 71 4.35 -12.66 -13.59
C ALA A 71 3.92 -14.07 -14.03
N SER A 72 2.91 -14.59 -13.34
CA SER A 72 2.18 -15.79 -13.72
C SER A 72 0.76 -15.41 -14.14
N LYS A 73 0.40 -15.65 -15.39
CA LYS A 73 -0.99 -15.54 -15.83
C LYS A 73 -1.74 -16.82 -15.45
N MET A 74 -2.80 -16.64 -14.68
CA MET A 74 -3.53 -17.76 -14.09
C MET A 74 -5.02 -17.68 -14.42
N HIS A 75 -5.60 -18.85 -14.73
CA HIS A 75 -7.03 -18.99 -14.91
C HIS A 75 -7.51 -20.27 -14.22
N LYS A 76 -8.55 -20.15 -13.38
CA LYS A 76 -9.12 -21.25 -12.59
C LYS A 76 -8.06 -22.08 -11.83
N GLY A 77 -7.08 -21.38 -11.24
CA GLY A 77 -6.03 -21.99 -10.43
C GLY A 77 -4.85 -22.59 -11.22
N ASN A 78 -4.87 -22.53 -12.55
CA ASN A 78 -3.80 -23.05 -13.39
C ASN A 78 -2.99 -21.92 -14.00
N ILE A 79 -1.67 -22.08 -14.06
CA ILE A 79 -0.79 -21.18 -14.81
C ILE A 79 -1.00 -21.46 -16.30
N VAL A 80 -1.35 -20.42 -17.06
CA VAL A 80 -1.60 -20.50 -18.52
C VAL A 80 -0.53 -19.81 -19.33
N ALA A 81 0.22 -18.88 -18.74
CA ALA A 81 1.40 -18.21 -19.32
C ALA A 81 2.28 -17.64 -18.22
N GLU A 82 3.54 -17.42 -18.52
CA GLU A 82 4.51 -16.82 -17.62
C GLU A 82 5.25 -15.68 -18.31
N PHE A 83 5.67 -14.70 -17.52
CA PHE A 83 6.50 -13.57 -17.92
C PHE A 83 7.62 -13.43 -16.89
N ASP A 84 8.87 -13.41 -17.33
CA ASP A 84 10.02 -13.26 -16.43
C ASP A 84 11.15 -12.57 -17.19
N GLU A 85 11.35 -11.28 -16.91
CA GLU A 85 12.30 -10.47 -17.63
C GLU A 85 13.17 -9.65 -16.69
N PHE A 86 14.49 -9.83 -16.81
CA PHE A 86 15.46 -8.94 -16.20
C PHE A 86 15.55 -7.62 -16.97
N ILE A 87 15.96 -6.57 -16.26
CA ILE A 87 16.12 -5.22 -16.79
C ILE A 87 17.50 -4.72 -16.44
N ASN A 88 18.18 -4.11 -17.41
CA ASN A 88 19.48 -3.49 -17.16
C ASN A 88 19.28 -2.08 -16.59
N PRO A 89 19.68 -1.80 -15.33
CA PRO A 89 19.54 -0.47 -14.73
C PRO A 89 20.57 0.54 -15.27
N GLY A 90 21.56 0.10 -16.06
CA GLY A 90 22.61 0.96 -16.62
C GLY A 90 23.78 1.26 -15.66
N HIS A 91 23.77 0.68 -14.48
CA HIS A 91 24.83 0.79 -13.47
C HIS A 91 25.00 -0.52 -12.68
N PRO A 92 26.14 -0.74 -12.00
CA PRO A 92 26.34 -1.92 -11.16
C PRO A 92 25.35 -1.99 -10.01
N LEU A 93 24.90 -3.20 -9.68
CA LEU A 93 24.04 -3.45 -8.53
C LEU A 93 24.84 -3.32 -7.22
N SER A 94 24.19 -2.81 -6.18
CA SER A 94 24.79 -2.78 -4.86
C SER A 94 24.88 -4.19 -4.27
N ALA A 95 25.87 -4.43 -3.40
CA ALA A 95 25.95 -5.69 -2.67
C ALA A 95 24.65 -5.99 -1.90
N PHE A 96 24.05 -4.96 -1.31
CA PHE A 96 22.78 -5.09 -0.62
C PHE A 96 21.64 -5.57 -1.54
N THR A 97 21.53 -5.02 -2.75
CA THR A 97 20.54 -5.46 -3.74
C THR A 97 20.76 -6.93 -4.12
N THR A 98 22.01 -7.30 -4.42
CA THR A 98 22.36 -8.68 -4.79
C THR A 98 22.11 -9.65 -3.64
N ASP A 99 22.48 -9.29 -2.42
CA ASP A 99 22.25 -10.14 -1.24
C ASP A 99 20.75 -10.36 -0.95
N LEU A 100 19.93 -9.32 -1.20
CA LEU A 100 18.49 -9.38 -0.96
C LEU A 100 17.74 -10.17 -2.03
N THR A 101 18.01 -9.89 -3.33
CA THR A 101 17.23 -10.41 -4.45
C THR A 101 17.88 -11.65 -5.11
N GLY A 102 19.15 -11.90 -4.86
CA GLY A 102 19.95 -12.90 -5.59
C GLY A 102 20.32 -12.48 -7.02
N ILE A 103 19.84 -11.31 -7.48
CA ILE A 103 20.14 -10.79 -8.82
C ILE A 103 21.54 -10.18 -8.84
N THR A 104 22.34 -10.58 -9.82
CA THR A 104 23.71 -10.12 -9.99
C THR A 104 23.87 -9.27 -11.24
N ASP A 105 24.99 -8.54 -11.35
CA ASP A 105 25.33 -7.80 -12.57
C ASP A 105 25.36 -8.68 -13.83
N GLU A 106 25.62 -9.97 -13.69
CA GLU A 106 25.61 -10.91 -14.82
C GLU A 106 24.18 -11.12 -15.37
N HIS A 107 23.16 -11.21 -14.49
CA HIS A 107 21.77 -11.35 -14.89
C HIS A 107 21.27 -10.13 -15.67
N VAL A 108 21.66 -8.92 -15.27
CA VAL A 108 21.11 -7.67 -15.85
C VAL A 108 21.97 -7.11 -17.00
N ARG A 109 23.23 -7.54 -17.15
CA ARG A 109 24.18 -6.97 -18.13
C ARG A 109 23.67 -6.96 -19.57
N ASN A 110 23.05 -8.06 -19.99
CA ASN A 110 22.53 -8.26 -21.34
C ASN A 110 21.00 -8.32 -21.37
N ALA A 111 20.35 -7.84 -20.30
CA ALA A 111 18.92 -7.82 -20.17
C ALA A 111 18.29 -6.81 -21.15
N LYS A 112 17.00 -6.98 -21.40
CA LYS A 112 16.21 -6.09 -22.27
C LYS A 112 16.21 -4.65 -21.74
N PRO A 113 16.10 -3.66 -22.62
CA PRO A 113 15.84 -2.28 -22.20
C PRO A 113 14.49 -2.17 -21.46
N LEU A 114 14.43 -1.33 -20.44
CA LEU A 114 13.23 -1.13 -19.62
C LEU A 114 11.99 -0.84 -20.47
N GLU A 115 12.06 0.07 -21.44
CA GLU A 115 10.92 0.43 -22.31
C GLU A 115 10.32 -0.77 -23.03
N GLN A 116 11.16 -1.69 -23.49
CA GLN A 116 10.71 -2.91 -24.14
C GLN A 116 9.97 -3.83 -23.16
N VAL A 117 10.54 -4.05 -21.97
CA VAL A 117 9.91 -4.87 -20.93
C VAL A 117 8.57 -4.30 -20.51
N LEU A 118 8.48 -2.98 -20.34
CA LEU A 118 7.23 -2.29 -19.99
C LEU A 118 6.13 -2.52 -21.03
N LYS A 119 6.45 -2.41 -22.31
CA LYS A 119 5.50 -2.66 -23.42
C LYS A 119 5.04 -4.11 -23.47
N GLU A 120 6.00 -5.04 -23.41
CA GLU A 120 5.71 -6.47 -23.41
C GLU A 120 4.84 -6.86 -22.20
N PHE A 121 5.10 -6.27 -21.03
CA PHE A 121 4.30 -6.52 -19.83
C PHE A 121 2.88 -5.96 -19.95
N GLN A 122 2.70 -4.77 -20.56
CA GLN A 122 1.35 -4.24 -20.84
C GLN A 122 0.55 -5.17 -21.75
N GLU A 123 1.18 -5.71 -22.80
CA GLU A 123 0.54 -6.68 -23.69
C GLU A 123 0.20 -7.97 -22.96
N PHE A 124 1.10 -8.44 -22.08
CA PHE A 124 0.87 -9.63 -21.25
C PHE A 124 -0.31 -9.45 -20.30
N CYS A 125 -0.53 -8.24 -19.80
CA CYS A 125 -1.59 -7.92 -18.83
C CYS A 125 -2.98 -7.69 -19.46
N GLN A 126 -3.11 -7.68 -20.79
CA GLN A 126 -4.39 -7.40 -21.44
C GLN A 126 -5.49 -8.36 -20.97
N ASP A 127 -6.70 -7.80 -20.78
CA ASP A 127 -7.91 -8.53 -20.38
C ASP A 127 -7.79 -9.32 -19.06
N SER A 128 -6.92 -8.87 -18.16
CA SER A 128 -6.66 -9.55 -16.90
C SER A 128 -6.85 -8.65 -15.69
N VAL A 129 -7.17 -9.26 -14.56
CA VAL A 129 -7.07 -8.64 -13.23
C VAL A 129 -5.63 -8.77 -12.77
N LEU A 130 -5.00 -7.65 -12.40
CA LEU A 130 -3.65 -7.66 -11.85
C LEU A 130 -3.69 -8.04 -10.38
N VAL A 131 -2.65 -8.70 -9.91
CA VAL A 131 -2.54 -9.16 -8.53
C VAL A 131 -1.10 -9.01 -8.06
N ALA A 132 -0.91 -8.42 -6.89
CA ALA A 132 0.40 -8.39 -6.23
C ALA A 132 0.25 -8.48 -4.70
N HIS A 133 1.33 -8.78 -3.99
CA HIS A 133 1.34 -8.82 -2.54
C HIS A 133 1.96 -7.54 -1.98
N ASN A 134 1.16 -6.62 -1.45
CA ASN A 134 1.48 -5.22 -1.18
C ASN A 134 1.53 -4.41 -2.49
N ALA A 135 0.46 -4.53 -3.26
CA ALA A 135 0.35 -4.09 -4.65
C ALA A 135 0.70 -2.61 -4.88
N THR A 136 0.56 -1.75 -3.88
CA THR A 136 0.95 -0.33 -3.98
C THR A 136 2.43 -0.14 -4.30
N PHE A 137 3.30 -1.07 -3.88
CA PHE A 137 4.72 -1.04 -4.20
C PHE A 137 4.96 -1.36 -5.68
N ASP A 138 4.50 -2.51 -6.14
CA ASP A 138 4.72 -2.99 -7.51
C ASP A 138 4.05 -2.08 -8.54
N VAL A 139 2.78 -1.75 -8.32
CA VAL A 139 2.01 -0.83 -9.16
C VAL A 139 2.65 0.57 -9.18
N GLY A 140 3.18 1.03 -8.05
CA GLY A 140 3.90 2.31 -7.95
C GLY A 140 5.12 2.35 -8.87
N PHE A 141 5.97 1.31 -8.80
CA PHE A 141 7.14 1.20 -9.69
C PHE A 141 6.73 1.12 -11.17
N MET A 142 5.72 0.31 -11.49
CA MET A 142 5.24 0.20 -12.87
C MET A 142 4.70 1.53 -13.39
N ASN A 143 3.83 2.20 -12.62
CA ASN A 143 3.19 3.45 -13.05
C ASN A 143 4.18 4.61 -13.23
N VAL A 144 5.16 4.76 -12.33
CA VAL A 144 6.21 5.78 -12.47
C VAL A 144 7.04 5.52 -13.74
N ASN A 145 7.38 4.28 -14.02
CA ASN A 145 8.15 3.94 -15.21
C ASN A 145 7.31 4.02 -16.50
N TYR A 146 6.03 3.66 -16.48
CA TYR A 146 5.12 3.89 -17.61
C TYR A 146 5.02 5.37 -17.95
N GLU A 147 4.80 6.23 -16.98
CA GLU A 147 4.71 7.68 -17.18
C GLU A 147 6.00 8.27 -17.77
N ARG A 148 7.17 7.87 -17.26
CA ARG A 148 8.48 8.29 -17.75
C ARG A 148 8.74 7.90 -19.21
N HIS A 149 8.13 6.81 -19.67
CA HIS A 149 8.26 6.31 -21.05
C HIS A 149 7.06 6.65 -21.93
N GLY A 150 6.16 7.54 -21.46
CA GLY A 150 4.99 7.96 -22.24
C GLY A 150 3.96 6.85 -22.48
N LEU A 151 3.95 5.83 -21.61
CA LEU A 151 3.00 4.72 -21.64
C LEU A 151 1.83 4.99 -20.67
N PRO A 152 0.62 4.49 -20.97
CA PRO A 152 -0.51 4.64 -20.07
C PRO A 152 -0.27 3.89 -18.75
N LYS A 153 -0.66 4.52 -17.64
CA LYS A 153 -0.65 3.89 -16.30
C LYS A 153 -1.61 2.69 -16.25
N ILE A 154 -1.45 1.84 -15.27
CA ILE A 154 -2.33 0.71 -14.99
C ILE A 154 -3.75 1.23 -14.72
N THR A 155 -4.71 0.75 -15.50
CA THR A 155 -6.15 1.02 -15.36
C THR A 155 -6.96 -0.24 -15.10
N GLN A 156 -6.34 -1.41 -15.23
CA GLN A 156 -6.96 -2.70 -14.92
C GLN A 156 -7.28 -2.77 -13.41
N PRO A 157 -8.26 -3.60 -13.03
CA PRO A 157 -8.47 -3.95 -11.64
C PRO A 157 -7.19 -4.56 -11.03
N VAL A 158 -6.85 -4.15 -9.81
CA VAL A 158 -5.69 -4.68 -9.09
C VAL A 158 -6.13 -5.19 -7.73
N ILE A 159 -5.86 -6.45 -7.43
CA ILE A 159 -6.06 -7.06 -6.11
C ILE A 159 -4.75 -6.98 -5.31
N ASP A 160 -4.82 -6.41 -4.11
CA ASP A 160 -3.75 -6.49 -3.12
C ASP A 160 -3.98 -7.69 -2.20
N THR A 161 -3.19 -8.75 -2.37
CA THR A 161 -3.33 -9.96 -1.55
C THR A 161 -2.90 -9.78 -0.10
N LEU A 162 -2.09 -8.76 0.23
CA LEU A 162 -1.78 -8.41 1.62
C LEU A 162 -3.01 -7.86 2.33
N GLU A 163 -3.72 -6.92 1.69
CA GLU A 163 -4.95 -6.35 2.25
C GLU A 163 -6.08 -7.38 2.24
N PHE A 164 -6.15 -8.23 1.22
CA PHE A 164 -7.10 -9.34 1.19
C PHE A 164 -6.89 -10.28 2.39
N ALA A 165 -5.63 -10.69 2.63
CA ALA A 165 -5.32 -11.55 3.77
C ALA A 165 -5.59 -10.88 5.13
N ARG A 166 -5.31 -9.57 5.26
CA ARG A 166 -5.57 -8.80 6.49
C ARG A 166 -7.04 -8.76 6.88
N ASN A 167 -7.89 -8.66 5.88
CA ASN A 167 -9.35 -8.60 6.08
C ASN A 167 -9.96 -10.01 6.19
N LEU A 168 -9.51 -10.99 5.41
CA LEU A 168 -10.05 -12.35 5.42
C LEU A 168 -9.61 -13.16 6.66
N TYR A 169 -8.40 -12.89 7.18
CA TYR A 169 -7.82 -13.59 8.34
C TYR A 169 -7.33 -12.60 9.41
N PRO A 170 -8.21 -11.78 9.99
CA PRO A 170 -7.83 -10.75 10.95
C PRO A 170 -7.16 -11.30 12.21
N GLU A 171 -7.38 -12.57 12.53
CA GLU A 171 -6.78 -13.27 13.68
C GLU A 171 -5.30 -13.60 13.48
N TYR A 172 -4.76 -13.55 12.26
CA TYR A 172 -3.34 -13.84 12.02
C TYR A 172 -2.47 -12.64 12.44
N LYS A 173 -1.36 -12.94 13.11
CA LYS A 173 -0.42 -11.90 13.57
C LYS A 173 0.44 -11.31 12.44
N ARG A 174 0.67 -12.07 11.38
CA ARG A 174 1.53 -11.71 10.25
C ARG A 174 0.87 -12.10 8.94
N HIS A 175 0.84 -11.16 7.99
CA HIS A 175 0.22 -11.33 6.68
C HIS A 175 1.20 -11.16 5.51
N GLY A 176 2.52 -11.06 5.77
CA GLY A 176 3.54 -11.08 4.71
C GLY A 176 3.54 -12.42 3.96
N LEU A 177 4.10 -12.43 2.75
CA LEU A 177 4.07 -13.57 1.84
C LEU A 177 4.65 -14.84 2.49
N GLY A 178 5.86 -14.78 3.05
CA GLY A 178 6.50 -15.93 3.69
C GLY A 178 5.70 -16.55 4.85
N PRO A 179 5.19 -15.77 5.84
CA PRO A 179 4.28 -16.29 6.86
C PRO A 179 3.00 -16.92 6.32
N LEU A 180 2.40 -16.36 5.26
CA LEU A 180 1.17 -16.90 4.66
C LEU A 180 1.46 -18.19 3.90
N THR A 181 2.49 -18.24 3.06
CA THR A 181 2.87 -19.44 2.29
C THR A 181 3.19 -20.60 3.21
N LYS A 182 3.92 -20.34 4.31
CA LYS A 182 4.18 -21.35 5.34
C LYS A 182 2.90 -21.88 5.98
N ARG A 183 1.95 -21.00 6.28
CA ARG A 183 0.67 -21.39 6.92
C ARG A 183 -0.20 -22.23 5.98
N PHE A 184 -0.27 -21.86 4.71
CA PHE A 184 -1.05 -22.55 3.69
C PHE A 184 -0.28 -23.69 3.00
N GLN A 185 0.93 -24.01 3.49
CA GLN A 185 1.80 -25.08 2.97
C GLN A 185 2.10 -24.93 1.47
N ILE A 186 2.25 -23.70 1.02
CA ILE A 186 2.69 -23.37 -0.34
C ILE A 186 4.22 -23.38 -0.36
N ALA A 187 4.80 -24.11 -1.31
CA ALA A 187 6.25 -24.10 -1.50
C ALA A 187 6.71 -22.71 -1.96
N LEU A 188 7.71 -22.16 -1.28
CA LEU A 188 8.38 -20.91 -1.63
C LEU A 188 9.89 -21.18 -1.54
N GLU A 189 10.44 -21.72 -2.63
CA GLU A 189 11.82 -22.25 -2.64
C GLU A 189 12.87 -21.13 -2.62
N HIS A 190 12.59 -20.00 -3.28
CA HIS A 190 13.49 -18.86 -3.40
C HIS A 190 12.74 -17.55 -3.16
N HIS A 191 12.52 -17.19 -1.88
CA HIS A 191 11.93 -15.92 -1.50
C HIS A 191 12.82 -14.75 -1.95
N HIS A 192 12.22 -13.66 -2.45
CA HIS A 192 12.87 -12.53 -3.12
C HIS A 192 13.45 -12.86 -4.51
N MET A 193 12.81 -13.78 -5.21
CA MET A 193 12.91 -13.90 -6.67
C MET A 193 11.49 -13.73 -7.23
N ALA A 194 11.28 -12.72 -8.06
CA ALA A 194 9.94 -12.27 -8.46
C ALA A 194 9.05 -13.36 -9.07
N ASN A 195 9.61 -14.30 -9.82
CA ASN A 195 8.85 -15.41 -10.41
C ASN A 195 8.28 -16.37 -9.36
N TYR A 196 9.05 -16.72 -8.31
CA TYR A 196 8.57 -17.57 -7.21
C TYR A 196 7.56 -16.86 -6.32
N ASP A 197 7.80 -15.59 -6.06
CA ASP A 197 6.90 -14.76 -5.25
C ASP A 197 5.56 -14.52 -5.98
N ALA A 198 5.58 -14.30 -7.30
CA ALA A 198 4.38 -14.20 -8.14
C ALA A 198 3.58 -15.51 -8.15
N GLU A 199 4.22 -16.67 -8.38
CA GLU A 199 3.53 -17.97 -8.35
C GLU A 199 2.91 -18.26 -6.98
N ALA A 200 3.67 -18.06 -5.90
CA ALA A 200 3.20 -18.29 -4.54
C ALA A 200 2.02 -17.37 -4.18
N THR A 201 2.09 -16.10 -4.59
CA THR A 201 1.00 -15.13 -4.43
C THR A 201 -0.26 -15.58 -5.18
N GLY A 202 -0.10 -16.11 -6.40
CA GLY A 202 -1.21 -16.64 -7.18
C GLY A 202 -1.88 -17.84 -6.51
N ARG A 203 -1.11 -18.76 -5.96
CA ARG A 203 -1.64 -19.90 -5.21
C ARG A 203 -2.41 -19.45 -3.96
N LEU A 204 -1.91 -18.44 -3.24
CA LEU A 204 -2.62 -17.82 -2.12
C LEU A 204 -3.93 -17.16 -2.58
N LEU A 205 -3.93 -16.44 -3.69
CA LEU A 205 -5.12 -15.80 -4.24
C LEU A 205 -6.27 -16.78 -4.43
N PHE A 206 -6.03 -17.93 -5.04
CA PHE A 206 -7.09 -18.93 -5.27
C PHE A 206 -7.60 -19.55 -3.98
N ILE A 207 -6.75 -19.70 -2.95
CA ILE A 207 -7.19 -20.08 -1.61
C ILE A 207 -8.09 -18.99 -1.02
N PHE A 208 -7.71 -17.72 -1.14
CA PHE A 208 -8.50 -16.60 -0.63
C PHE A 208 -9.85 -16.45 -1.33
N ILE A 209 -9.88 -16.62 -2.66
CA ILE A 209 -11.13 -16.60 -3.45
C ILE A 209 -12.08 -17.71 -2.98
N LYS A 210 -11.57 -18.92 -2.76
CA LYS A 210 -12.36 -20.01 -2.22
C LYS A 210 -12.88 -19.71 -0.82
N ASP A 211 -11.97 -19.30 0.07
CA ASP A 211 -12.30 -19.05 1.47
C ASP A 211 -13.28 -17.88 1.64
N VAL A 212 -13.14 -16.81 0.86
CA VAL A 212 -14.06 -15.66 0.96
C VAL A 212 -15.46 -16.02 0.46
N ALA A 213 -15.57 -16.84 -0.58
CA ALA A 213 -16.86 -17.35 -1.05
C ALA A 213 -17.52 -18.25 0.00
N GLU A 214 -16.76 -19.18 0.60
CA GLU A 214 -17.27 -20.13 1.59
C GLU A 214 -17.64 -19.47 2.93
N LYS A 215 -16.82 -18.50 3.41
CA LYS A 215 -16.98 -17.88 4.73
C LYS A 215 -17.86 -16.64 4.74
N HIS A 216 -17.82 -15.85 3.67
CA HIS A 216 -18.48 -14.54 3.58
C HIS A 216 -19.51 -14.44 2.45
N GLY A 217 -19.59 -15.44 1.56
CA GLY A 217 -20.52 -15.43 0.42
C GLY A 217 -20.13 -14.44 -0.68
N VAL A 218 -18.90 -13.89 -0.65
CA VAL A 218 -18.41 -12.93 -1.64
C VAL A 218 -17.84 -13.68 -2.82
N THR A 219 -18.41 -13.46 -4.00
CA THR A 219 -17.98 -14.08 -5.28
C THR A 219 -17.60 -13.05 -6.33
N ASN A 220 -17.95 -11.77 -6.10
CA ASN A 220 -17.69 -10.71 -7.04
C ASN A 220 -16.56 -9.78 -6.56
N LEU A 221 -15.72 -9.35 -7.49
CA LEU A 221 -14.53 -8.55 -7.22
C LEU A 221 -14.86 -7.22 -6.53
N LYS A 222 -15.90 -6.51 -6.96
CA LYS A 222 -16.32 -5.22 -6.36
C LYS A 222 -16.76 -5.36 -4.91
N ASP A 223 -17.29 -6.52 -4.53
CA ASP A 223 -17.83 -6.75 -3.19
C ASP A 223 -16.72 -7.01 -2.15
N LEU A 224 -15.48 -7.27 -2.59
CA LEU A 224 -14.34 -7.40 -1.69
C LEU A 224 -14.09 -6.14 -0.85
N ASN A 225 -14.29 -4.95 -1.41
CA ASN A 225 -14.09 -3.69 -0.70
C ASN A 225 -15.26 -3.33 0.22
N THR A 226 -16.47 -3.83 -0.03
CA THR A 226 -17.67 -3.49 0.73
C THR A 226 -17.98 -4.49 1.83
N ASP A 227 -17.86 -5.78 1.55
CA ASP A 227 -18.38 -6.83 2.41
C ASP A 227 -17.29 -7.49 3.29
N LEU A 228 -16.00 -7.24 2.99
CA LEU A 228 -14.89 -7.83 3.71
C LEU A 228 -14.12 -6.86 4.62
N VAL A 229 -14.39 -5.55 4.56
CA VAL A 229 -13.61 -4.55 5.32
C VAL A 229 -13.87 -4.67 6.83
N ASP A 230 -12.81 -4.95 7.59
CA ASP A 230 -12.85 -5.05 9.06
C ASP A 230 -12.79 -3.65 9.71
N GLU A 231 -13.72 -3.38 10.66
CA GLU A 231 -13.72 -2.18 11.51
C GLU A 231 -12.43 -2.01 12.34
N ASN A 232 -11.62 -3.05 12.45
CA ASN A 232 -10.36 -3.07 13.18
C ASN A 232 -9.11 -2.88 12.30
N SER A 233 -9.28 -2.58 11.02
CA SER A 233 -8.17 -2.36 10.06
C SER A 233 -7.16 -1.32 10.57
N TYR A 234 -7.62 -0.29 11.31
CA TYR A 234 -6.77 0.73 11.93
C TYR A 234 -5.68 0.14 12.87
N LYS A 235 -5.89 -1.06 13.44
CA LYS A 235 -4.92 -1.70 14.35
C LYS A 235 -3.65 -2.15 13.64
N LYS A 236 -3.77 -2.54 12.37
CA LYS A 236 -2.68 -3.09 11.55
C LYS A 236 -2.13 -2.07 10.55
N ALA A 237 -2.84 -0.97 10.32
CA ALA A 237 -2.44 0.06 9.40
C ALA A 237 -1.12 0.73 9.82
N ARG A 238 -0.30 1.10 8.83
CA ARG A 238 0.92 1.88 9.08
C ARG A 238 0.54 3.27 9.58
N VAL A 239 1.20 3.69 10.65
CA VAL A 239 1.03 5.04 11.21
C VAL A 239 1.73 6.06 10.30
N LYS A 240 1.04 7.16 10.01
CA LYS A 240 1.58 8.33 9.33
C LYS A 240 1.48 9.54 10.26
N HIS A 241 2.53 10.33 10.32
CA HIS A 241 2.54 11.54 11.13
C HIS A 241 1.83 12.70 10.40
N ALA A 242 1.03 13.46 11.13
CA ALA A 242 0.42 14.69 10.66
C ALA A 242 0.45 15.74 11.78
N THR A 243 0.48 17.01 11.41
CA THR A 243 0.24 18.11 12.35
C THR A 243 -1.20 18.60 12.21
N ILE A 244 -1.87 18.83 13.32
CA ILE A 244 -3.25 19.32 13.36
C ILE A 244 -3.25 20.65 14.12
N TYR A 245 -3.75 21.71 13.50
CA TYR A 245 -3.88 23.04 14.08
C TYR A 245 -5.33 23.45 14.20
N VAL A 246 -5.64 24.19 15.27
CA VAL A 246 -6.98 24.70 15.55
C VAL A 246 -7.18 26.06 14.87
N LYS A 247 -8.18 26.15 14.01
CA LYS A 247 -8.57 27.40 13.31
C LYS A 247 -9.58 28.24 14.11
N ASN A 248 -10.49 27.58 14.81
CA ASN A 248 -11.61 28.21 15.52
C ASN A 248 -12.11 27.35 16.69
N GLN A 249 -13.19 27.77 17.36
CA GLN A 249 -13.76 27.06 18.52
C GLN A 249 -14.32 25.66 18.16
N THR A 250 -14.83 25.47 16.96
CA THR A 250 -15.25 24.13 16.48
C THR A 250 -14.04 23.22 16.39
N GLY A 251 -12.94 23.68 15.80
CA GLY A 251 -11.69 22.96 15.73
C GLY A 251 -11.12 22.62 17.12
N LEU A 252 -11.23 23.53 18.09
CA LEU A 252 -10.80 23.26 19.45
C LEU A 252 -11.61 22.10 20.09
N LYS A 253 -12.92 22.06 19.89
CA LYS A 253 -13.75 20.92 20.32
C LYS A 253 -13.37 19.63 19.62
N ASN A 254 -13.13 19.71 18.31
CA ASN A 254 -12.81 18.56 17.49
C ASN A 254 -11.44 17.98 17.84
N ILE A 255 -10.41 18.80 18.08
CA ILE A 255 -9.09 18.29 18.49
C ILE A 255 -9.17 17.56 19.86
N PHE A 256 -9.97 18.03 20.80
CA PHE A 256 -10.19 17.33 22.07
C PHE A 256 -10.91 15.99 21.88
N LYS A 257 -11.89 15.93 20.97
CA LYS A 257 -12.58 14.66 20.64
C LYS A 257 -11.59 13.67 20.00
N LEU A 258 -10.78 14.12 19.04
CA LEU A 258 -9.76 13.28 18.39
C LEU A 258 -8.76 12.73 19.39
N VAL A 259 -8.27 13.57 20.31
CA VAL A 259 -7.36 13.14 21.39
C VAL A 259 -8.04 12.11 22.31
N SER A 260 -9.30 12.34 22.69
CA SER A 260 -10.04 11.40 23.53
C SER A 260 -10.23 10.06 22.82
N LEU A 261 -10.68 10.06 21.58
CA LEU A 261 -10.91 8.85 20.79
C LEU A 261 -9.62 8.07 20.56
N SER A 262 -8.53 8.75 20.20
CA SER A 262 -7.23 8.11 19.95
C SER A 262 -6.60 7.48 21.19
N ASN A 263 -6.87 8.04 22.38
CA ASN A 263 -6.33 7.52 23.64
C ASN A 263 -7.25 6.50 24.33
N THR A 264 -8.47 6.29 23.81
CA THR A 264 -9.43 5.32 24.38
C THR A 264 -9.79 4.24 23.37
N LYS A 265 -10.65 4.56 22.39
CA LYS A 265 -11.17 3.60 21.41
C LYS A 265 -10.11 3.11 20.43
N TYR A 266 -9.22 4.00 19.98
CA TYR A 266 -8.26 3.74 18.90
C TYR A 266 -6.81 3.67 19.39
N PHE A 267 -6.61 3.26 20.63
CA PHE A 267 -5.27 3.05 21.18
C PHE A 267 -4.77 1.64 20.85
N GLU A 268 -3.65 1.57 20.10
CA GLU A 268 -2.98 0.31 19.78
C GLU A 268 -1.46 0.49 19.89
N GLY A 269 -0.94 0.31 21.12
CA GLY A 269 0.46 0.64 21.45
C GLY A 269 0.75 2.13 21.48
N VAL A 270 0.18 2.88 20.54
CA VAL A 270 0.19 4.35 20.46
C VAL A 270 -1.22 4.87 20.15
N PRO A 271 -1.55 6.13 20.53
CA PRO A 271 -2.80 6.76 20.09
C PRO A 271 -2.85 6.84 18.57
N ARG A 272 -3.94 6.35 17.97
CA ARG A 272 -4.16 6.39 16.50
C ARG A 272 -5.42 7.18 16.18
N ILE A 273 -5.42 7.86 15.06
CA ILE A 273 -6.60 8.54 14.53
C ILE A 273 -6.90 7.93 13.17
N PRO A 274 -7.92 7.08 13.04
CA PRO A 274 -8.39 6.59 11.76
C PRO A 274 -8.79 7.75 10.83
N ARG A 275 -8.52 7.63 9.55
CA ARG A 275 -8.84 8.64 8.53
C ARG A 275 -10.31 9.01 8.56
N THR A 276 -11.19 8.03 8.65
CA THR A 276 -12.64 8.25 8.73
C THR A 276 -13.06 9.04 9.96
N VAL A 277 -12.37 8.85 11.09
CA VAL A 277 -12.63 9.59 12.32
C VAL A 277 -12.09 11.03 12.21
N LEU A 278 -10.93 11.22 11.57
CA LEU A 278 -10.40 12.54 11.27
C LEU A 278 -11.36 13.33 10.38
N ASP A 279 -11.85 12.74 9.31
CA ASP A 279 -12.77 13.35 8.36
C ASP A 279 -14.08 13.78 9.02
N ALA A 280 -14.63 12.93 9.90
CA ALA A 280 -15.83 13.25 10.67
C ALA A 280 -15.65 14.42 11.68
N HIS A 281 -14.40 14.79 12.00
CA HIS A 281 -14.06 15.84 12.96
C HIS A 281 -13.14 16.93 12.37
N ARG A 282 -13.05 17.01 11.03
CA ARG A 282 -12.12 17.90 10.33
C ARG A 282 -12.52 19.38 10.40
N GLU A 283 -13.79 19.69 10.64
CA GLU A 283 -14.28 21.07 10.68
C GLU A 283 -13.52 21.92 11.71
N GLY A 284 -13.03 23.07 11.27
CA GLY A 284 -12.27 24.03 12.10
C GLY A 284 -10.84 23.61 12.40
N LEU A 285 -10.32 22.57 11.73
CA LEU A 285 -8.93 22.13 11.80
C LEU A 285 -8.18 22.46 10.52
N ILE A 286 -6.88 22.64 10.65
CA ILE A 286 -5.92 22.74 9.55
C ILE A 286 -4.98 21.55 9.71
N LEU A 287 -4.80 20.77 8.64
CA LEU A 287 -3.87 19.65 8.60
C LEU A 287 -2.59 20.08 7.91
N GLY A 288 -1.47 19.55 8.38
CA GLY A 288 -0.18 19.77 7.77
C GLY A 288 0.66 18.51 7.76
N SER A 289 1.53 18.39 6.77
CA SER A 289 2.57 17.37 6.75
C SER A 289 3.52 17.59 7.93
N ALA A 290 3.88 16.53 8.65
CA ALA A 290 4.71 16.64 9.84
C ALA A 290 6.20 16.45 9.51
N CYS A 291 6.61 15.21 9.17
CA CYS A 291 8.01 14.83 9.00
C CYS A 291 8.16 13.78 7.90
N SER A 292 9.33 13.13 7.81
CA SER A 292 9.58 12.01 6.89
C SER A 292 8.67 10.78 7.09
N GLU A 293 7.97 10.70 8.20
CA GLU A 293 6.93 9.69 8.47
C GLU A 293 5.53 10.14 8.03
N GLY A 294 5.41 11.33 7.43
CA GLY A 294 4.16 11.89 6.93
C GLY A 294 3.80 11.39 5.53
N GLU A 295 2.52 11.52 5.16
CA GLU A 295 1.99 11.03 3.88
C GLU A 295 2.56 11.77 2.68
N VAL A 296 2.69 13.08 2.76
CA VAL A 296 3.21 13.90 1.65
C VAL A 296 4.65 13.53 1.33
N TYR A 297 5.50 13.38 2.36
CA TYR A 297 6.88 12.93 2.15
C TYR A 297 6.95 11.53 1.55
N ASP A 298 6.16 10.61 2.08
CA ASP A 298 6.09 9.23 1.59
C ASP A 298 5.66 9.19 0.11
N ALA A 299 4.65 9.98 -0.27
CA ALA A 299 4.19 10.11 -1.64
C ALA A 299 5.27 10.68 -2.58
N VAL A 300 5.99 11.74 -2.15
CA VAL A 300 7.11 12.28 -2.95
C VAL A 300 8.15 11.21 -3.24
N VAL A 301 8.55 10.46 -2.21
CA VAL A 301 9.64 9.46 -2.32
C VAL A 301 9.19 8.23 -3.11
N SER A 302 7.94 7.79 -2.94
CA SER A 302 7.46 6.55 -3.54
C SER A 302 6.85 6.74 -4.93
N GLN A 303 6.18 7.88 -5.20
CA GLN A 303 5.38 8.08 -6.41
C GLN A 303 5.66 9.39 -7.14
N GLY A 304 6.42 10.30 -6.55
CA GLY A 304 6.78 11.58 -7.15
C GLY A 304 5.96 12.77 -6.65
N VAL A 305 6.31 13.97 -7.18
CA VAL A 305 5.75 15.24 -6.73
C VAL A 305 4.26 15.35 -7.04
N ASP A 306 3.82 14.89 -8.20
CA ASP A 306 2.41 15.01 -8.60
C ASP A 306 1.49 14.19 -7.68
N ALA A 307 1.88 12.97 -7.32
CA ALA A 307 1.15 12.16 -6.33
C ALA A 307 1.14 12.82 -4.94
N ALA A 308 2.23 13.51 -4.57
CA ALA A 308 2.29 14.22 -3.31
C ALA A 308 1.35 15.44 -3.27
N VAL A 309 1.12 16.09 -4.41
CA VAL A 309 0.14 17.21 -4.52
C VAL A 309 -1.30 16.69 -4.35
N GLU A 310 -1.60 15.51 -4.85
CA GLU A 310 -2.93 14.88 -4.65
C GLU A 310 -3.18 14.49 -3.18
N VAL A 311 -2.13 14.10 -2.47
CA VAL A 311 -2.20 13.75 -1.05
C VAL A 311 -2.30 14.98 -0.14
N ALA A 312 -1.71 16.13 -0.55
CA ALA A 312 -1.63 17.36 0.24
C ALA A 312 -2.95 18.15 0.26
#